data_40c99f3eb58fe7528f2ca81c3dafec76
#
_entry.id   40c99f3eb58fe7528f2ca81c3dafec76
#
_cell.length_a   1.000
_cell.length_b   1.000
_cell.length_c   1.000
_cell.angle_alpha   90.00
_cell.angle_beta   90.00
_cell.angle_gamma   90.00
#
_symmetry.space_group_name_H-M   'P 1'
#
loop_
_entity.id
_entity.type
_entity.pdbx_description
1 polymer ?
#
loop_
_entity_poly.entity_id
_entity_poly.type
_entity_poly.pdbx_seq_one_letter_code
_entity_poly.pdbx_strand_id
1 'polypeptide(L)'
;VEFPSALIGVFGTKEQHVTDLRDIALASKAWPYEEARRLLKRYPHGKADGQAIVFECGYGPSGLPHIGTFNEVLRTTMVRNAFQTLSDAPSRLIEFSDDMDGLRKVPDNVPNQAMLAEHLGKPLSRIPDPFEKFESFAAHNNA
;
A
#
# COMPACT_ATOMS: atom_id res chain seq x y z
N VAL A 1 -42.99 31.19 7.38
CA VAL A 1 -41.71 31.57 7.98
C VAL A 1 -40.68 31.50 6.86
N GLU A 2 -40.38 32.65 6.30
CA GLU A 2 -39.34 32.79 5.27
C GLU A 2 -37.94 32.73 5.94
N PHE A 3 -37.11 31.84 5.49
CA PHE A 3 -35.68 31.79 5.88
C PHE A 3 -34.92 32.82 5.04
N PRO A 4 -34.02 33.60 5.62
CA PRO A 4 -33.26 34.61 4.88
C PRO A 4 -32.26 33.93 3.93
N SER A 5 -32.27 34.36 2.67
CA SER A 5 -31.42 33.88 1.55
C SER A 5 -29.92 34.21 1.66
N ALA A 6 -29.43 34.55 2.88
CA ALA A 6 -28.05 35.01 3.11
C ALA A 6 -27.05 33.88 3.46
N LEU A 7 -27.44 32.59 3.42
CA LEU A 7 -26.58 31.44 3.78
C LEU A 7 -26.10 30.60 2.60
N ILE A 8 -26.33 31.05 1.35
CA ILE A 8 -25.94 30.27 0.14
C ILE A 8 -24.50 30.59 -0.33
N GLY A 9 -23.78 31.48 0.38
CA GLY A 9 -22.45 31.97 -0.04
C GLY A 9 -21.22 31.27 0.58
N VAL A 10 -21.37 30.22 1.42
CA VAL A 10 -20.26 29.68 2.20
C VAL A 10 -19.72 28.32 1.68
N PHE A 11 -20.46 27.66 0.79
CA PHE A 11 -19.96 26.43 0.16
C PHE A 11 -19.51 26.77 -1.26
N GLY A 12 -18.20 27.00 -1.42
CA GLY A 12 -17.57 27.09 -2.74
C GLY A 12 -17.97 25.89 -3.60
N THR A 13 -18.08 26.11 -4.91
CA THR A 13 -18.41 25.06 -5.86
C THR A 13 -17.45 23.88 -5.71
N LYS A 14 -17.89 22.66 -5.96
CA LYS A 14 -17.09 21.42 -5.84
C LYS A 14 -15.74 21.51 -6.58
N GLU A 15 -15.68 22.28 -7.68
CA GLU A 15 -14.48 22.53 -8.47
C GLU A 15 -13.46 23.42 -7.77
N GLN A 16 -13.90 24.50 -7.11
CA GLN A 16 -13.01 25.38 -6.32
C GLN A 16 -12.38 24.62 -5.15
N HIS A 17 -13.15 23.76 -4.49
CA HIS A 17 -12.64 22.98 -3.36
C HIS A 17 -11.57 21.94 -3.81
N VAL A 18 -11.75 21.32 -4.97
CA VAL A 18 -10.76 20.40 -5.54
C VAL A 18 -9.47 21.13 -5.97
N THR A 19 -9.59 22.32 -6.53
CA THR A 19 -8.44 23.17 -6.92
C THR A 19 -7.64 23.57 -5.67
N ASP A 20 -8.31 24.02 -4.61
CA ASP A 20 -7.67 24.40 -3.37
C ASP A 20 -6.93 23.25 -2.70
N LEU A 21 -7.50 22.02 -2.71
CA LEU A 21 -6.85 20.83 -2.18
C LEU A 21 -5.60 20.45 -2.98
N ARG A 22 -5.64 20.58 -4.30
CA ARG A 22 -4.49 20.29 -5.16
C ARG A 22 -3.36 21.28 -4.95
N ASP A 23 -3.67 22.57 -4.79
CA ASP A 23 -2.69 23.62 -4.50
C ASP A 23 -2.04 23.43 -3.12
N ILE A 24 -2.85 23.10 -2.10
CA ILE A 24 -2.36 22.75 -0.75
C ILE A 24 -1.44 21.52 -0.83
N ALA A 25 -1.83 20.49 -1.58
CA ALA A 25 -1.06 19.28 -1.77
C ALA A 25 0.27 19.53 -2.49
N LEU A 26 0.28 20.41 -3.51
CA LEU A 26 1.49 20.83 -4.21
C LEU A 26 2.49 21.55 -3.30
N ALA A 27 2.00 22.34 -2.34
CA ALA A 27 2.83 23.06 -1.37
C ALA A 27 3.24 22.23 -0.15
N SER A 28 2.62 21.07 0.07
CA SER A 28 2.85 20.23 1.25
C SER A 28 4.28 19.70 1.31
N LYS A 29 4.90 19.82 2.50
CA LYS A 29 6.24 19.25 2.81
C LYS A 29 6.18 17.85 3.40
N ALA A 30 4.97 17.26 3.53
CA ALA A 30 4.84 15.89 4.00
C ALA A 30 5.44 14.92 2.98
N TRP A 31 6.21 13.94 3.47
CA TRP A 31 6.98 13.02 2.63
C TRP A 31 6.16 12.30 1.54
N PRO A 32 4.89 11.89 1.74
CA PRO A 32 4.14 11.26 0.67
C PRO A 32 3.92 12.18 -0.53
N TYR A 33 3.72 13.47 -0.28
CA TYR A 33 3.57 14.46 -1.34
C TYR A 33 4.90 14.79 -2.02
N GLU A 34 6.04 14.72 -1.31
CA GLU A 34 7.35 14.86 -1.92
C GLU A 34 7.62 13.73 -2.92
N GLU A 35 7.34 12.48 -2.54
CA GLU A 35 7.46 11.32 -3.44
C GLU A 35 6.46 11.42 -4.60
N ALA A 36 5.22 11.80 -4.34
CA ALA A 36 4.22 11.99 -5.38
C ALA A 36 4.63 13.07 -6.40
N ARG A 37 5.25 14.19 -5.97
CA ARG A 37 5.80 15.20 -6.90
C ARG A 37 6.95 14.67 -7.74
N ARG A 38 7.80 13.78 -7.22
CA ARG A 38 8.85 13.13 -8.02
C ARG A 38 8.24 12.28 -9.13
N LEU A 39 7.16 11.54 -8.82
CA LEU A 39 6.41 10.77 -9.81
C LEU A 39 5.72 11.67 -10.82
N LEU A 40 5.09 12.76 -10.38
CA LEU A 40 4.46 13.74 -11.26
C LEU A 40 5.47 14.35 -12.23
N LYS A 41 6.69 14.67 -11.77
CA LYS A 41 7.77 15.13 -12.64
C LYS A 41 8.17 14.09 -13.69
N ARG A 42 8.18 12.80 -13.31
CA ARG A 42 8.50 11.69 -14.22
C ARG A 42 7.37 11.39 -15.21
N TYR A 43 6.13 11.55 -14.78
CA TYR A 43 4.91 11.22 -15.53
C TYR A 43 3.92 12.39 -15.52
N PRO A 44 4.25 13.56 -16.12
CA PRO A 44 3.43 14.77 -16.01
C PRO A 44 2.03 14.61 -16.63
N HIS A 45 1.89 13.70 -17.57
CA HIS A 45 0.63 13.38 -18.27
C HIS A 45 0.25 11.89 -18.15
N GLY A 46 0.79 11.19 -17.16
CA GLY A 46 0.69 9.74 -17.05
C GLY A 46 1.68 9.02 -17.96
N LYS A 47 1.50 7.70 -18.15
CA LYS A 47 2.31 6.92 -19.09
C LYS A 47 1.86 7.18 -20.53
N ALA A 48 2.79 7.18 -21.46
CA ALA A 48 2.53 7.44 -22.88
C ALA A 48 1.54 6.42 -23.54
N ASP A 49 1.52 5.19 -23.00
CA ASP A 49 0.63 4.11 -23.44
C ASP A 49 -0.74 4.13 -22.72
N GLY A 50 -1.00 5.12 -21.86
CA GLY A 50 -2.23 5.23 -21.07
C GLY A 50 -2.38 4.22 -19.95
N GLN A 51 -1.39 3.34 -19.73
CA GLN A 51 -1.44 2.36 -18.65
C GLN A 51 -1.32 3.02 -17.28
N ALA A 52 -1.84 2.33 -16.25
CA ALA A 52 -1.74 2.79 -14.87
C ALA A 52 -0.28 2.87 -14.40
N ILE A 53 0.03 3.90 -13.61
CA ILE A 53 1.26 3.98 -12.84
C ILE A 53 1.14 2.99 -11.68
N VAL A 54 2.08 2.03 -11.61
CA VAL A 54 2.08 0.98 -10.59
C VAL A 54 2.82 1.49 -9.36
N PHE A 55 2.16 1.36 -8.22
CA PHE A 55 2.73 1.48 -6.89
C PHE A 55 2.81 0.08 -6.32
N GLU A 56 4.00 -0.34 -5.94
CA GLU A 56 4.25 -1.70 -5.50
C GLU A 56 4.82 -1.69 -4.08
N CYS A 57 4.30 -2.57 -3.25
CA CYS A 57 4.86 -2.93 -1.96
C CYS A 57 4.92 -4.45 -1.87
N GLY A 58 5.76 -4.97 -0.98
CA GLY A 58 5.91 -6.39 -0.80
C GLY A 58 6.48 -6.74 0.57
N TYR A 59 6.23 -7.97 0.99
CA TYR A 59 6.76 -8.54 2.21
C TYR A 59 6.95 -10.05 2.09
N GLY A 60 7.88 -10.60 2.87
CA GLY A 60 8.01 -12.04 3.03
C GLY A 60 7.03 -12.53 4.12
N PRO A 61 6.08 -13.40 3.80
CA PRO A 61 5.04 -13.86 4.73
C PRO A 61 5.57 -14.93 5.70
N SER A 62 6.61 -14.59 6.48
CA SER A 62 7.31 -15.52 7.37
C SER A 62 6.72 -15.62 8.79
N GLY A 63 5.52 -15.10 9.02
CA GLY A 63 4.80 -15.13 10.29
C GLY A 63 3.44 -14.46 10.16
N LEU A 64 2.66 -14.45 11.24
CA LEU A 64 1.37 -13.77 11.22
C LEU A 64 1.54 -12.27 10.95
N PRO A 65 0.65 -11.64 10.16
CA PRO A 65 0.69 -10.22 9.88
C PRO A 65 0.72 -9.38 11.17
N HIS A 66 1.51 -8.34 11.17
CA HIS A 66 1.66 -7.41 12.30
C HIS A 66 1.78 -5.96 11.80
N ILE A 67 1.93 -5.02 12.72
CA ILE A 67 2.01 -3.59 12.38
C ILE A 67 3.14 -3.26 11.39
N GLY A 68 4.24 -4.03 11.40
CA GLY A 68 5.33 -3.89 10.42
C GLY A 68 4.88 -4.23 9.01
N THR A 69 4.18 -5.36 8.83
CA THR A 69 3.60 -5.77 7.54
C THR A 69 2.59 -4.74 7.04
N PHE A 70 1.71 -4.27 7.93
CA PHE A 70 0.75 -3.20 7.61
C PHE A 70 1.45 -1.91 7.16
N ASN A 71 2.58 -1.55 7.80
CA ASN A 71 3.33 -0.34 7.47
C ASN A 71 3.89 -0.37 6.02
N GLU A 72 4.27 -1.51 5.49
CA GLU A 72 4.73 -1.63 4.10
C GLU A 72 3.62 -1.21 3.11
N VAL A 73 2.42 -1.76 3.30
CA VAL A 73 1.25 -1.43 2.48
C VAL A 73 0.83 0.02 2.71
N LEU A 74 0.79 0.47 3.96
CA LEU A 74 0.35 1.82 4.33
C LEU A 74 1.22 2.90 3.68
N ARG A 75 2.55 2.76 3.75
CA ARG A 75 3.48 3.75 3.18
C ARG A 75 3.26 3.92 1.67
N THR A 76 3.16 2.84 0.95
CA THR A 76 2.92 2.87 -0.50
C THR A 76 1.53 3.44 -0.83
N THR A 77 0.52 3.09 -0.04
CA THR A 77 -0.84 3.65 -0.16
C THR A 77 -0.85 5.16 0.07
N MET A 78 -0.12 5.66 1.06
CA MET A 78 -0.02 7.12 1.33
C MET A 78 0.57 7.86 0.13
N VAL A 79 1.63 7.34 -0.49
CA VAL A 79 2.24 7.96 -1.68
C VAL A 79 1.28 7.91 -2.87
N ARG A 80 0.60 6.77 -3.09
CA ARG A 80 -0.41 6.65 -4.15
C ARG A 80 -1.55 7.65 -3.96
N ASN A 81 -2.09 7.78 -2.75
CA ASN A 81 -3.16 8.73 -2.44
C ASN A 81 -2.70 10.18 -2.68
N ALA A 82 -1.48 10.52 -2.24
CA ALA A 82 -0.89 11.82 -2.52
C ALA A 82 -0.75 12.07 -4.04
N PHE A 83 -0.32 11.05 -4.81
CA PHE A 83 -0.25 11.14 -6.25
C PHE A 83 -1.62 11.36 -6.90
N GLN A 84 -2.66 10.64 -6.47
CA GLN A 84 -4.03 10.80 -6.94
C GLN A 84 -4.64 12.17 -6.63
N THR A 85 -4.17 12.83 -5.55
CA THR A 85 -4.54 14.23 -5.26
C THR A 85 -3.90 15.20 -6.25
N LEU A 86 -2.69 14.88 -6.75
CA LEU A 86 -1.91 15.75 -7.64
C LEU A 86 -2.12 15.46 -9.13
N SER A 87 -2.66 14.29 -9.50
CA SER A 87 -2.74 13.82 -10.88
C SER A 87 -4.00 13.02 -11.15
N ASP A 88 -4.58 13.21 -12.31
CA ASP A 88 -5.70 12.40 -12.81
C ASP A 88 -5.24 11.14 -13.57
N ALA A 89 -3.92 10.92 -13.67
CA ALA A 89 -3.36 9.74 -14.31
C ALA A 89 -3.79 8.45 -13.58
N PRO A 90 -4.15 7.38 -14.30
CA PRO A 90 -4.54 6.13 -13.69
C PRO A 90 -3.41 5.54 -12.85
N SER A 91 -3.75 5.02 -11.69
CA SER A 91 -2.81 4.41 -10.77
C SER A 91 -3.32 3.09 -10.21
N ARG A 92 -2.41 2.15 -9.96
CA ARG A 92 -2.70 0.83 -9.40
C ARG A 92 -1.76 0.53 -8.25
N LEU A 93 -2.29 0.03 -7.14
CA LEU A 93 -1.50 -0.55 -6.06
C LEU A 93 -1.41 -2.05 -6.27
N ILE A 94 -0.21 -2.59 -6.14
CA ILE A 94 0.08 -4.03 -6.13
C ILE A 94 0.76 -4.34 -4.81
N GLU A 95 0.25 -5.33 -4.12
CA GLU A 95 0.90 -5.95 -2.98
C GLU A 95 1.50 -7.29 -3.43
N PHE A 96 2.79 -7.45 -3.19
CA PHE A 96 3.54 -8.65 -3.56
C PHE A 96 3.89 -9.44 -2.30
N SER A 97 3.40 -10.68 -2.22
CA SER A 97 3.78 -11.63 -1.18
C SER A 97 4.94 -12.50 -1.69
N ASP A 98 6.13 -12.33 -1.12
CA ASP A 98 7.33 -13.10 -1.52
C ASP A 98 7.37 -14.45 -0.80
N ASP A 99 6.73 -15.44 -1.37
CA ASP A 99 6.68 -16.82 -0.86
C ASP A 99 7.97 -17.62 -1.13
N MET A 100 8.86 -17.06 -1.96
CA MET A 100 10.20 -17.61 -2.19
C MET A 100 11.24 -17.08 -1.19
N ASP A 101 10.89 -16.09 -0.36
CA ASP A 101 11.78 -15.62 0.70
C ASP A 101 12.08 -16.78 1.68
N GLY A 102 13.35 -16.87 2.08
CA GLY A 102 13.82 -17.90 2.98
C GLY A 102 13.42 -17.62 4.44
N LEU A 103 12.95 -18.64 5.16
CA LEU A 103 12.69 -18.54 6.58
C LEU A 103 13.98 -18.23 7.35
N ARG A 104 14.16 -17.01 7.84
CA ARG A 104 15.38 -16.54 8.50
C ARG A 104 15.43 -16.87 9.98
N LYS A 105 14.29 -16.94 10.61
CA LYS A 105 14.10 -17.31 12.02
C LYS A 105 12.74 -17.95 12.21
N VAL A 106 12.62 -18.75 13.25
CA VAL A 106 11.32 -19.28 13.67
C VAL A 106 10.51 -18.15 14.29
N PRO A 107 9.28 -17.85 13.80
CA PRO A 107 8.43 -16.83 14.42
C PRO A 107 7.89 -17.33 15.78
N ASP A 108 7.83 -16.42 16.76
CA ASP A 108 7.38 -16.76 18.12
C ASP A 108 5.87 -16.96 18.23
N ASN A 109 5.12 -16.48 17.22
CA ASN A 109 3.67 -16.41 17.22
C ASN A 109 2.98 -17.48 16.35
N VAL A 110 3.69 -18.56 16.02
CA VAL A 110 3.15 -19.70 15.24
C VAL A 110 3.34 -21.02 16.00
N PRO A 111 2.48 -22.02 15.77
CA PRO A 111 2.65 -23.36 16.33
C PRO A 111 3.77 -24.12 15.61
N ASN A 112 4.09 -25.34 16.09
CA ASN A 112 5.04 -26.28 15.49
C ASN A 112 6.43 -25.67 15.23
N GLN A 113 6.92 -24.84 16.16
CA GLN A 113 8.20 -24.14 16.04
C GLN A 113 9.40 -25.09 15.85
N ALA A 114 9.37 -26.28 16.46
CA ALA A 114 10.41 -27.29 16.29
C ALA A 114 10.52 -27.76 14.83
N MET A 115 9.39 -28.01 14.19
CA MET A 115 9.34 -28.34 12.75
C MET A 115 9.88 -27.19 11.90
N LEU A 116 9.49 -25.95 12.19
CA LEU A 116 9.98 -24.78 11.46
C LEU A 116 11.50 -24.60 11.61
N ALA A 117 12.08 -24.91 12.77
CA ALA A 117 13.52 -24.84 13.00
C ALA A 117 14.33 -25.76 12.07
N GLU A 118 13.78 -26.90 11.68
CA GLU A 118 14.40 -27.84 10.71
C GLU A 118 14.35 -27.31 9.25
N HIS A 119 13.58 -26.23 9.04
CA HIS A 119 13.33 -25.66 7.72
C HIS A 119 13.93 -24.27 7.53
N LEU A 120 14.79 -23.81 8.47
CA LEU A 120 15.48 -22.52 8.35
C LEU A 120 16.25 -22.44 7.01
N GLY A 121 16.15 -21.29 6.36
CA GLY A 121 16.78 -21.02 5.06
C GLY A 121 16.01 -21.56 3.84
N LYS A 122 14.97 -22.38 4.03
CA LYS A 122 14.13 -22.84 2.91
C LYS A 122 13.10 -21.77 2.51
N PRO A 123 12.72 -21.69 1.23
CA PRO A 123 11.60 -20.85 0.78
C PRO A 123 10.30 -21.22 1.50
N LEU A 124 9.49 -20.23 1.83
CA LEU A 124 8.22 -20.43 2.56
C LEU A 124 7.25 -21.36 1.81
N SER A 125 7.30 -21.35 0.48
CA SER A 125 6.54 -22.27 -0.38
C SER A 125 6.97 -23.76 -0.26
N ARG A 126 8.12 -24.04 0.35
CA ARG A 126 8.65 -25.40 0.57
C ARG A 126 8.67 -25.82 2.04
N ILE A 127 8.05 -25.04 2.91
CA ILE A 127 7.92 -25.33 4.34
C ILE A 127 6.51 -25.82 4.59
N PRO A 128 6.30 -26.96 5.28
CA PRO A 128 4.97 -27.39 5.68
C PRO A 128 4.26 -26.32 6.50
N ASP A 129 2.94 -26.23 6.35
CA ASP A 129 2.14 -25.29 7.12
C ASP A 129 2.23 -25.61 8.63
N PRO A 130 2.73 -24.70 9.50
CA PRO A 130 2.78 -24.95 10.92
C PRO A 130 1.40 -25.08 11.58
N PHE A 131 0.34 -24.63 10.92
CA PHE A 131 -1.05 -24.74 11.36
C PHE A 131 -1.76 -25.98 10.81
N GLU A 132 -1.10 -26.75 9.93
CA GLU A 132 -1.63 -28.00 9.32
C GLU A 132 -2.96 -27.82 8.55
N LYS A 133 -3.18 -26.64 7.97
CA LYS A 133 -4.41 -26.31 7.22
C LYS A 133 -4.20 -26.25 5.72
N PHE A 134 -2.98 -25.96 5.28
CA PHE A 134 -2.61 -25.80 3.88
C PHE A 134 -1.38 -26.63 3.54
N GLU A 135 -1.08 -26.73 2.25
CA GLU A 135 0.07 -27.53 1.76
C GLU A 135 1.44 -26.92 2.15
N SER A 136 1.50 -25.61 2.38
CA SER A 136 2.73 -24.92 2.75
C SER A 136 2.47 -23.72 3.63
N PHE A 137 3.52 -23.23 4.29
CA PHE A 137 3.45 -22.01 5.10
C PHE A 137 3.13 -20.79 4.24
N ALA A 138 3.65 -20.72 3.02
CA ALA A 138 3.28 -19.67 2.08
C ALA A 138 1.80 -19.74 1.70
N ALA A 139 1.27 -20.93 1.40
CA ALA A 139 -0.15 -21.08 1.07
C ALA A 139 -1.06 -20.66 2.23
N HIS A 140 -0.67 -20.94 3.49
CA HIS A 140 -1.39 -20.47 4.67
C HIS A 140 -1.43 -18.95 4.76
N ASN A 141 -0.30 -18.29 4.54
CA ASN A 141 -0.19 -16.82 4.68
C ASN A 141 -0.84 -16.06 3.52
N ASN A 142 -1.09 -16.72 2.41
CA ASN A 142 -1.74 -16.13 1.23
C ASN A 142 -3.26 -16.39 1.18
N ALA A 143 -3.82 -17.17 2.12
CA ALA A 143 -5.25 -17.49 2.20
C ALA A 143 -6.03 -16.48 3.03
#